data_f94868984803ab7bd473de08c5c27faa
#
_entry.id   f94868984803ab7bd473de08c5c27faa
#
_cell.length_a   1.000
_cell.length_b   1.000
_cell.length_c   1.000
_cell.angle_alpha   90.00
_cell.angle_beta   90.00
_cell.angle_gamma   90.00
#
_symmetry.space_group_name_H-M   'P 1'
#
loop_
_entity.id
_entity.type
_entity.pdbx_description
1 polymer ?
#
loop_
_entity_poly.entity_id
_entity_poly.type
_entity_poly.pdbx_seq_one_letter_code
_entity_poly.pdbx_strand_id
1 'polypeptide(L)'
;MIWLLALQLAVGPAQHYEKAKQDFAQRKFPEAVSEVNAALHESPDMVPALVLKARLATFAHRPDVAKSCLITAITADPTSEEAQFFLGVFYYNQNDFKLATSPLQTAQTLSPKSPLPVFYLAMTHEAMGDATQALDLYQQAENLSPEKSPQSASILVAYGRFLFSLGRYKDSIEKDRRAIEGDAESRDAHYEMAKGLDHEGDFKNAAPEGERALTLPELGTSDAQIHFLLANIYLKLKQPDLAKAHLEKFKAASQTTRR
;
A
#
# COMPACT_ATOMS: atom_id res chain seq x y z
N MET A 1 -16.03 7.65 -60.12
CA MET A 1 -14.89 7.20 -59.30
C MET A 1 -14.91 8.04 -58.03
N ILE A 2 -15.58 7.56 -57.01
CA ILE A 2 -15.79 8.25 -55.74
C ILE A 2 -14.63 7.81 -54.84
N TRP A 3 -13.71 8.70 -54.51
CA TRP A 3 -12.66 8.49 -53.54
C TRP A 3 -13.30 8.57 -52.14
N LEU A 4 -13.60 7.43 -51.53
CA LEU A 4 -13.82 7.32 -50.11
C LEU A 4 -12.45 7.52 -49.40
N LEU A 5 -12.17 8.76 -49.04
CA LEU A 5 -11.19 9.06 -48.01
C LEU A 5 -11.72 8.46 -46.70
N ALA A 6 -11.27 7.27 -46.32
CA ALA A 6 -11.38 6.79 -44.96
C ALA A 6 -10.59 7.77 -44.08
N LEU A 7 -11.28 8.73 -43.48
CA LEU A 7 -10.77 9.46 -42.34
C LEU A 7 -10.52 8.42 -41.25
N GLN A 8 -9.31 7.87 -41.16
CA GLN A 8 -8.87 7.24 -39.92
C GLN A 8 -8.92 8.38 -38.89
N LEU A 9 -9.95 8.38 -38.05
CA LEU A 9 -9.99 9.22 -36.86
C LEU A 9 -8.69 8.90 -36.09
N ALA A 10 -7.75 9.84 -36.12
CA ALA A 10 -6.54 9.73 -35.33
C ALA A 10 -6.97 9.51 -33.85
N VAL A 11 -6.43 8.50 -33.23
CA VAL A 11 -6.69 8.22 -31.82
C VAL A 11 -6.09 9.38 -31.05
N GLY A 12 -6.92 10.21 -30.44
CA GLY A 12 -6.45 11.41 -29.73
C GLY A 12 -5.88 11.09 -28.34
N PRO A 13 -5.23 12.08 -27.69
CA PRO A 13 -4.50 11.87 -26.43
C PRO A 13 -5.38 11.31 -25.31
N ALA A 14 -6.66 11.67 -25.26
CA ALA A 14 -7.59 11.11 -24.28
C ALA A 14 -7.85 9.62 -24.49
N GLN A 15 -7.93 9.15 -25.74
CA GLN A 15 -8.14 7.73 -26.05
C GLN A 15 -6.88 6.92 -25.74
N HIS A 16 -5.70 7.43 -26.05
CA HIS A 16 -4.43 6.83 -25.64
C HIS A 16 -4.33 6.72 -24.11
N TYR A 17 -4.71 7.76 -23.38
CA TYR A 17 -4.70 7.73 -21.92
C TYR A 17 -5.68 6.68 -21.36
N GLU A 18 -6.91 6.61 -21.85
CA GLU A 18 -7.89 5.61 -21.37
C GLU A 18 -7.42 4.18 -21.66
N LYS A 19 -6.77 3.95 -22.81
CA LYS A 19 -6.18 2.65 -23.11
C LYS A 19 -4.99 2.35 -22.20
N ALA A 20 -4.12 3.34 -21.94
CA ALA A 20 -3.02 3.17 -20.99
C ALA A 20 -3.52 2.79 -19.59
N LYS A 21 -4.63 3.36 -19.11
CA LYS A 21 -5.27 2.99 -17.85
C LYS A 21 -5.75 1.54 -17.85
N GLN A 22 -6.39 1.10 -18.94
CA GLN A 22 -6.85 -0.29 -19.07
C GLN A 22 -5.67 -1.27 -19.06
N ASP A 23 -4.62 -0.99 -19.83
CA ASP A 23 -3.42 -1.81 -19.90
C ASP A 23 -2.70 -1.85 -18.54
N PHE A 24 -2.63 -0.73 -17.83
CA PHE A 24 -2.10 -0.66 -16.48
C PHE A 24 -2.90 -1.54 -15.48
N ALA A 25 -4.24 -1.47 -15.53
CA ALA A 25 -5.11 -2.27 -14.68
C ALA A 25 -4.96 -3.78 -14.97
N GLN A 26 -4.67 -4.14 -16.22
CA GLN A 26 -4.40 -5.52 -16.65
C GLN A 26 -2.93 -5.95 -16.43
N ARG A 27 -2.11 -5.12 -15.80
CA ARG A 27 -0.66 -5.32 -15.59
C ARG A 27 0.15 -5.47 -16.90
N LYS A 28 -0.37 -4.98 -18.01
CA LYS A 28 0.32 -4.88 -19.31
C LYS A 28 1.17 -3.62 -19.33
N PHE A 29 2.22 -3.59 -18.51
CA PHE A 29 3.01 -2.38 -18.28
C PHE A 29 3.73 -1.85 -19.54
N PRO A 30 4.31 -2.68 -20.43
CA PRO A 30 4.93 -2.19 -21.66
C PRO A 30 3.93 -1.48 -22.59
N GLU A 31 2.72 -2.03 -22.74
CA GLU A 31 1.65 -1.45 -23.55
C GLU A 31 1.15 -0.14 -22.92
N ALA A 32 0.94 -0.12 -21.60
CA ALA A 32 0.57 1.09 -20.87
C ALA A 32 1.61 2.21 -21.05
N VAL A 33 2.91 1.90 -21.03
CA VAL A 33 3.99 2.86 -21.30
C VAL A 33 3.93 3.40 -22.71
N SER A 34 3.65 2.56 -23.70
CA SER A 34 3.53 2.97 -25.10
C SER A 34 2.36 3.96 -25.26
N GLU A 35 1.20 3.63 -24.74
CA GLU A 35 0.00 4.42 -24.85
C GLU A 35 0.10 5.75 -24.08
N VAL A 36 0.66 5.75 -22.86
CA VAL A 36 0.85 6.99 -22.11
C VAL A 36 1.85 7.92 -22.78
N ASN A 37 2.88 7.39 -23.47
CA ASN A 37 3.81 8.19 -24.23
C ASN A 37 3.16 8.78 -25.48
N ALA A 38 2.26 8.06 -26.17
CA ALA A 38 1.48 8.57 -27.29
C ALA A 38 0.58 9.72 -26.83
N ALA A 39 -0.15 9.57 -25.72
CA ALA A 39 -0.95 10.66 -25.14
C ALA A 39 -0.11 11.91 -24.84
N LEU A 40 1.05 11.76 -24.23
CA LEU A 40 1.93 12.87 -23.87
C LEU A 40 2.71 13.46 -25.04
N HIS A 41 2.84 12.74 -26.15
CA HIS A 41 3.38 13.29 -27.39
C HIS A 41 2.44 14.31 -28.00
N GLU A 42 1.12 14.07 -27.93
CA GLU A 42 0.09 14.97 -28.45
C GLU A 42 -0.31 16.06 -27.44
N SER A 43 -0.30 15.75 -26.14
CA SER A 43 -0.62 16.66 -25.04
C SER A 43 0.40 16.54 -23.92
N PRO A 44 1.55 17.26 -24.00
CA PRO A 44 2.67 17.11 -23.06
C PRO A 44 2.36 17.49 -21.60
N ASP A 45 1.34 18.29 -21.39
CA ASP A 45 0.86 18.79 -20.10
C ASP A 45 -0.38 18.05 -19.57
N MET A 46 -0.77 16.94 -20.19
CA MET A 46 -1.92 16.14 -19.76
C MET A 46 -1.66 15.53 -18.38
N VAL A 47 -2.13 16.21 -17.33
CA VAL A 47 -1.87 15.84 -15.93
C VAL A 47 -2.18 14.38 -15.61
N PRO A 48 -3.35 13.79 -15.96
CA PRO A 48 -3.60 12.38 -15.65
C PRO A 48 -2.62 11.41 -16.33
N ALA A 49 -2.17 11.72 -17.55
CA ALA A 49 -1.18 10.90 -18.26
C ALA A 49 0.22 11.02 -17.63
N LEU A 50 0.61 12.21 -17.17
CA LEU A 50 1.85 12.44 -16.44
C LEU A 50 1.87 11.66 -15.11
N VAL A 51 0.76 11.67 -14.37
CA VAL A 51 0.63 10.90 -13.12
C VAL A 51 0.72 9.40 -13.40
N LEU A 52 0.02 8.89 -14.41
CA LEU A 52 0.09 7.48 -14.81
C LEU A 52 1.51 7.08 -15.23
N LYS A 53 2.20 7.94 -15.99
CA LYS A 53 3.61 7.72 -16.38
C LYS A 53 4.53 7.67 -15.16
N ALA A 54 4.31 8.53 -14.17
CA ALA A 54 5.07 8.51 -12.92
C ALA A 54 4.88 7.20 -12.14
N ARG A 55 3.64 6.71 -12.05
CA ARG A 55 3.33 5.43 -11.43
C ARG A 55 4.00 4.26 -12.15
N LEU A 56 3.94 4.22 -13.48
CA LEU A 56 4.64 3.22 -14.30
C LEU A 56 6.16 3.29 -14.10
N ALA A 57 6.73 4.50 -14.03
CA ALA A 57 8.15 4.71 -13.77
C ALA A 57 8.58 4.21 -12.38
N THR A 58 7.71 4.36 -11.37
CA THR A 58 7.95 3.81 -10.02
C THR A 58 8.02 2.29 -10.05
N PHE A 59 7.10 1.61 -10.74
CA PHE A 59 7.15 0.14 -10.93
C PHE A 59 8.39 -0.31 -11.70
N ALA A 60 8.85 0.50 -12.64
CA ALA A 60 10.06 0.23 -13.42
C ALA A 60 11.36 0.64 -12.70
N HIS A 61 11.31 1.02 -11.41
CA HIS A 61 12.46 1.50 -10.62
C HIS A 61 13.20 2.67 -11.28
N ARG A 62 12.46 3.63 -11.87
CA ARG A 62 13.00 4.84 -12.51
C ARG A 62 12.57 6.10 -11.75
N PRO A 63 13.14 6.36 -10.58
CA PRO A 63 12.70 7.45 -9.71
C PRO A 63 12.82 8.84 -10.34
N ASP A 64 13.88 9.07 -11.13
CA ASP A 64 14.08 10.37 -11.80
C ASP A 64 12.93 10.70 -12.77
N VAL A 65 12.47 9.71 -13.53
CA VAL A 65 11.33 9.86 -14.45
C VAL A 65 10.04 10.08 -13.67
N ALA A 66 9.82 9.30 -12.60
CA ALA A 66 8.63 9.45 -11.76
C ALA A 66 8.55 10.87 -11.17
N LYS A 67 9.63 11.35 -10.55
CA LYS A 67 9.72 12.69 -9.98
C LYS A 67 9.48 13.78 -11.03
N SER A 68 10.16 13.70 -12.18
CA SER A 68 10.02 14.69 -13.27
C SER A 68 8.58 14.78 -13.74
N CYS A 69 7.91 13.64 -14.00
CA CYS A 69 6.51 13.63 -14.44
C CYS A 69 5.58 14.25 -13.40
N LEU A 70 5.77 13.96 -12.09
CA LEU A 70 4.94 14.54 -11.02
C LEU A 70 5.14 16.05 -10.88
N ILE A 71 6.37 16.53 -10.98
CA ILE A 71 6.66 17.98 -10.96
C ILE A 71 6.03 18.66 -12.17
N THR A 72 6.12 18.08 -13.37
CA THR A 72 5.47 18.61 -14.57
C THR A 72 3.96 18.65 -14.40
N ALA A 73 3.36 17.58 -13.85
CA ALA A 73 1.92 17.52 -13.59
C ALA A 73 1.45 18.65 -12.64
N ILE A 74 2.17 18.87 -11.54
CA ILE A 74 1.86 19.93 -10.56
C ILE A 74 2.10 21.33 -11.14
N THR A 75 3.08 21.47 -12.03
CA THR A 75 3.32 22.74 -12.72
C THR A 75 2.19 23.07 -13.69
N ALA A 76 1.65 22.06 -14.38
CA ALA A 76 0.51 22.21 -15.29
C ALA A 76 -0.82 22.46 -14.53
N ASP A 77 -1.02 21.75 -13.41
CA ASP A 77 -2.18 21.94 -12.53
C ASP A 77 -1.77 21.78 -11.06
N PRO A 78 -1.51 22.90 -10.35
CA PRO A 78 -1.18 22.86 -8.91
C PRO A 78 -2.30 22.33 -8.01
N THR A 79 -3.54 22.28 -8.53
CA THR A 79 -4.73 21.82 -7.81
C THR A 79 -5.05 20.35 -8.07
N SER A 80 -4.23 19.64 -8.83
CA SER A 80 -4.36 18.20 -9.02
C SER A 80 -4.04 17.46 -7.72
N GLU A 81 -5.09 17.01 -7.03
CA GLU A 81 -4.95 16.18 -5.82
C GLU A 81 -4.10 14.92 -6.09
N GLU A 82 -4.39 14.23 -7.21
CA GLU A 82 -3.69 13.01 -7.57
C GLU A 82 -2.19 13.24 -7.78
N ALA A 83 -1.79 14.32 -8.44
CA ALA A 83 -0.38 14.66 -8.66
C ALA A 83 0.33 14.99 -7.33
N GLN A 84 -0.30 15.79 -6.46
CA GLN A 84 0.21 16.11 -5.13
C GLN A 84 0.35 14.86 -4.27
N PHE A 85 -0.70 14.01 -4.23
CA PHE A 85 -0.68 12.76 -3.50
C PHE A 85 0.47 11.84 -3.95
N PHE A 86 0.60 11.60 -5.25
CA PHE A 86 1.67 10.71 -5.74
C PHE A 86 3.07 11.30 -5.58
N LEU A 87 3.23 12.63 -5.58
CA LEU A 87 4.50 13.25 -5.24
C LEU A 87 4.87 13.00 -3.76
N GLY A 88 3.88 13.11 -2.87
CA GLY A 88 4.06 12.78 -1.46
C GLY A 88 4.43 11.31 -1.24
N VAL A 89 3.69 10.39 -1.88
CA VAL A 89 3.99 8.95 -1.85
C VAL A 89 5.38 8.66 -2.43
N PHE A 90 5.77 9.35 -3.50
CA PHE A 90 7.11 9.23 -4.08
C PHE A 90 8.19 9.58 -3.06
N TYR A 91 8.09 10.73 -2.40
CA TYR A 91 9.07 11.12 -1.38
C TYR A 91 9.06 10.20 -0.17
N TYR A 92 7.88 9.74 0.28
CA TYR A 92 7.78 8.73 1.34
C TYR A 92 8.56 7.46 1.00
N ASN A 93 8.38 6.94 -0.22
CA ASN A 93 9.08 5.73 -0.68
C ASN A 93 10.60 5.92 -0.86
N GLN A 94 11.07 7.17 -1.00
CA GLN A 94 12.50 7.49 -1.01
C GLN A 94 13.05 7.74 0.41
N ASN A 95 12.25 7.58 1.46
CA ASN A 95 12.53 7.94 2.85
C ASN A 95 12.78 9.44 3.05
N ASP A 96 12.40 10.28 2.10
CA ASP A 96 12.45 11.74 2.18
C ASP A 96 11.20 12.28 2.90
N PHE A 97 10.98 11.84 4.14
CA PHE A 97 9.74 12.09 4.90
C PHE A 97 9.41 13.57 5.04
N LYS A 98 10.42 14.41 5.24
CA LYS A 98 10.23 15.88 5.32
C LYS A 98 9.67 16.46 4.01
N LEU A 99 10.13 15.94 2.87
CA LEU A 99 9.67 16.39 1.57
C LEU A 99 8.29 15.82 1.23
N ALA A 100 7.91 14.66 1.79
CA ALA A 100 6.61 14.04 1.61
C ALA A 100 5.47 14.85 2.26
N THR A 101 5.74 15.53 3.38
CA THR A 101 4.71 16.19 4.20
C THR A 101 3.93 17.24 3.42
N SER A 102 4.60 18.18 2.74
CA SER A 102 3.93 19.30 2.05
C SER A 102 2.98 18.86 0.93
N PRO A 103 3.39 18.00 -0.04
CA PRO A 103 2.46 17.55 -1.07
C PRO A 103 1.31 16.70 -0.52
N LEU A 104 1.53 15.88 0.53
CA LEU A 104 0.44 15.13 1.17
C LEU A 104 -0.56 16.05 1.89
N GLN A 105 -0.11 17.11 2.55
CA GLN A 105 -0.98 18.11 3.15
C GLN A 105 -1.79 18.87 2.10
N THR A 106 -1.17 19.18 0.96
CA THR A 106 -1.89 19.78 -0.16
C THR A 106 -2.96 18.85 -0.71
N ALA A 107 -2.64 17.57 -0.92
CA ALA A 107 -3.60 16.56 -1.35
C ALA A 107 -4.77 16.41 -0.36
N GLN A 108 -4.48 16.37 0.96
CA GLN A 108 -5.52 16.35 2.01
C GLN A 108 -6.43 17.58 1.93
N THR A 109 -5.87 18.75 1.71
CA THR A 109 -6.64 20.01 1.59
C THR A 109 -7.55 20.01 0.36
N LEU A 110 -7.05 19.50 -0.76
CA LEU A 110 -7.79 19.39 -2.02
C LEU A 110 -8.89 18.32 -1.95
N SER A 111 -8.65 17.23 -1.23
CA SER A 111 -9.61 16.12 -1.05
C SER A 111 -9.80 15.75 0.42
N PRO A 112 -10.49 16.59 1.22
CA PRO A 112 -10.59 16.42 2.67
C PRO A 112 -11.36 15.17 3.12
N LYS A 113 -12.07 14.51 2.20
CA LYS A 113 -12.79 13.25 2.46
C LYS A 113 -11.99 12.00 2.04
N SER A 114 -10.84 12.17 1.39
CA SER A 114 -9.98 11.06 0.99
C SER A 114 -9.15 10.57 2.18
N PRO A 115 -9.23 9.30 2.57
CA PRO A 115 -8.41 8.76 3.67
C PRO A 115 -6.93 8.61 3.29
N LEU A 116 -6.59 8.45 2.01
CA LEU A 116 -5.24 8.10 1.59
C LEU A 116 -4.19 9.19 1.87
N PRO A 117 -4.41 10.48 1.58
CA PRO A 117 -3.44 11.51 1.94
C PRO A 117 -3.18 11.56 3.44
N VAL A 118 -4.24 11.44 4.26
CA VAL A 118 -4.15 11.44 5.72
C VAL A 118 -3.40 10.21 6.23
N PHE A 119 -3.66 9.05 5.65
CA PHE A 119 -2.97 7.81 5.96
C PHE A 119 -1.46 7.88 5.67
N TYR A 120 -1.09 8.40 4.50
CA TYR A 120 0.33 8.57 4.17
C TYR A 120 1.01 9.66 5.03
N LEU A 121 0.28 10.69 5.47
CA LEU A 121 0.77 11.63 6.46
C LEU A 121 1.02 10.94 7.81
N ALA A 122 0.10 10.07 8.26
CA ALA A 122 0.29 9.29 9.48
C ALA A 122 1.58 8.45 9.43
N MET A 123 1.75 7.68 8.34
CA MET A 123 2.96 6.88 8.12
C MET A 123 4.23 7.74 8.03
N THR A 124 4.12 8.94 7.45
CA THR A 124 5.24 9.89 7.34
C THR A 124 5.66 10.41 8.74
N HIS A 125 4.70 10.81 9.58
CA HIS A 125 4.96 11.24 10.96
C HIS A 125 5.46 10.09 11.84
N GLU A 126 4.93 8.87 11.67
CA GLU A 126 5.46 7.66 12.30
C GLU A 126 6.95 7.46 11.96
N ALA A 127 7.30 7.52 10.68
CA ALA A 127 8.68 7.34 10.22
C ALA A 127 9.61 8.46 10.71
N MET A 128 9.09 9.66 10.96
CA MET A 128 9.84 10.76 11.60
C MET A 128 9.94 10.65 13.12
N GLY A 129 9.27 9.67 13.74
CA GLY A 129 9.22 9.50 15.20
C GLY A 129 8.25 10.41 15.93
N ASP A 130 7.38 11.12 15.21
CA ASP A 130 6.34 11.98 15.78
C ASP A 130 5.08 11.17 16.10
N ALA A 131 5.14 10.41 17.20
CA ALA A 131 4.09 9.49 17.60
C ALA A 131 2.75 10.19 17.86
N THR A 132 2.75 11.42 18.36
CA THR A 132 1.51 12.14 18.67
C THR A 132 0.76 12.49 17.40
N GLN A 133 1.43 13.10 16.42
CA GLN A 133 0.83 13.44 15.15
C GLN A 133 0.42 12.17 14.36
N ALA A 134 1.25 11.12 14.41
CA ALA A 134 0.93 9.86 13.76
C ALA A 134 -0.37 9.25 14.31
N LEU A 135 -0.57 9.21 15.64
CA LEU A 135 -1.80 8.70 16.27
C LEU A 135 -3.04 9.47 15.81
N ASP A 136 -2.98 10.81 15.84
CA ASP A 136 -4.09 11.65 15.43
C ASP A 136 -4.44 11.45 13.95
N LEU A 137 -3.44 11.37 13.09
CA LEU A 137 -3.61 11.18 11.66
C LEU A 137 -4.12 9.77 11.32
N TYR A 138 -3.64 8.72 11.98
CA TYR A 138 -4.20 7.37 11.82
C TYR A 138 -5.67 7.31 12.21
N GLN A 139 -6.05 7.96 13.33
CA GLN A 139 -7.45 8.04 13.75
C GLN A 139 -8.31 8.81 12.72
N GLN A 140 -7.80 9.90 12.15
CA GLN A 140 -8.49 10.62 11.10
C GLN A 140 -8.65 9.77 9.83
N ALA A 141 -7.59 9.06 9.40
CA ALA A 141 -7.65 8.19 8.23
C ALA A 141 -8.68 7.06 8.42
N GLU A 142 -8.71 6.45 9.61
CA GLU A 142 -9.74 5.46 9.98
C GLU A 142 -11.15 6.04 9.86
N ASN A 143 -11.40 7.22 10.42
CA ASN A 143 -12.73 7.87 10.41
C ASN A 143 -13.20 8.26 9.00
N LEU A 144 -12.26 8.54 8.08
CA LEU A 144 -12.55 8.86 6.69
C LEU A 144 -12.73 7.60 5.82
N SER A 145 -12.28 6.45 6.29
CA SER A 145 -12.33 5.21 5.52
C SER A 145 -13.74 4.63 5.47
N PRO A 146 -14.16 4.08 4.32
CA PRO A 146 -15.41 3.33 4.24
C PRO A 146 -15.37 2.13 5.18
N GLU A 147 -16.46 1.89 5.90
CA GLU A 147 -16.56 0.69 6.73
C GLU A 147 -16.41 -0.59 5.89
N LYS A 148 -15.71 -1.59 6.45
CA LYS A 148 -15.60 -2.95 5.90
C LYS A 148 -15.17 -2.99 4.42
N SER A 149 -14.09 -2.31 4.09
CA SER A 149 -13.48 -2.34 2.76
C SER A 149 -12.01 -2.78 2.83
N PRO A 150 -11.44 -3.36 1.75
CA PRO A 150 -10.01 -3.69 1.71
C PRO A 150 -9.11 -2.48 1.95
N GLN A 151 -9.54 -1.28 1.56
CA GLN A 151 -8.80 -0.04 1.83
C GLN A 151 -8.79 0.28 3.33
N SER A 152 -9.93 0.19 4.01
CA SER A 152 -10.00 0.40 5.45
C SER A 152 -9.21 -0.67 6.20
N ALA A 153 -9.26 -1.91 5.76
CA ALA A 153 -8.47 -3.01 6.33
C ALA A 153 -6.97 -2.70 6.29
N SER A 154 -6.44 -2.24 5.15
CA SER A 154 -5.02 -1.87 5.03
C SER A 154 -4.62 -0.72 5.97
N ILE A 155 -5.47 0.29 6.13
CA ILE A 155 -5.25 1.40 7.07
C ILE A 155 -5.27 0.90 8.50
N LEU A 156 -6.23 0.04 8.86
CA LEU A 156 -6.36 -0.51 10.20
C LEU A 156 -5.18 -1.41 10.58
N VAL A 157 -4.68 -2.24 9.66
CA VAL A 157 -3.46 -3.05 9.86
C VAL A 157 -2.25 -2.17 10.15
N ALA A 158 -2.04 -1.12 9.37
CA ALA A 158 -0.93 -0.20 9.59
C ALA A 158 -1.06 0.53 10.94
N TYR A 159 -2.26 0.98 11.27
CA TYR A 159 -2.54 1.62 12.56
C TYR A 159 -2.35 0.65 13.72
N GLY A 160 -2.86 -0.59 13.61
CA GLY A 160 -2.64 -1.66 14.59
C GLY A 160 -1.16 -1.94 14.83
N ARG A 161 -0.38 -2.06 13.75
CA ARG A 161 1.07 -2.22 13.82
C ARG A 161 1.77 -1.06 14.54
N PHE A 162 1.34 0.16 14.27
CA PHE A 162 1.86 1.33 14.98
C PHE A 162 1.50 1.31 16.47
N LEU A 163 0.25 1.01 16.82
CA LEU A 163 -0.18 0.85 18.21
C LEU A 163 0.60 -0.25 18.94
N PHE A 164 0.86 -1.37 18.25
CA PHE A 164 1.71 -2.45 18.78
C PHE A 164 3.12 -1.95 19.11
N SER A 165 3.73 -1.16 18.24
CA SER A 165 5.07 -0.57 18.47
C SER A 165 5.11 0.36 19.68
N LEU A 166 3.99 0.97 20.02
CA LEU A 166 3.80 1.81 21.21
C LEU A 166 3.46 1.01 22.49
N GLY A 167 3.41 -0.33 22.42
CA GLY A 167 3.01 -1.20 23.54
C GLY A 167 1.50 -1.23 23.82
N ARG A 168 0.69 -0.65 22.93
CA ARG A 168 -0.78 -0.61 23.05
C ARG A 168 -1.42 -1.86 22.41
N TYR A 169 -1.07 -3.04 22.95
CA TYR A 169 -1.39 -4.34 22.33
C TYR A 169 -2.90 -4.60 22.20
N LYS A 170 -3.70 -4.23 23.21
CA LYS A 170 -5.17 -4.40 23.16
C LYS A 170 -5.81 -3.55 22.06
N ASP A 171 -5.35 -2.33 21.92
CA ASP A 171 -5.82 -1.43 20.87
C ASP A 171 -5.39 -1.93 19.48
N SER A 172 -4.17 -2.47 19.36
CA SER A 172 -3.68 -3.13 18.14
C SER A 172 -4.60 -4.28 17.73
N ILE A 173 -4.88 -5.22 18.65
CA ILE A 173 -5.77 -6.38 18.41
C ILE A 173 -7.16 -5.92 17.95
N GLU A 174 -7.68 -4.84 18.51
CA GLU A 174 -8.99 -4.29 18.11
C GLU A 174 -8.96 -3.76 16.67
N LYS A 175 -7.88 -3.08 16.27
CA LYS A 175 -7.71 -2.63 14.89
C LYS A 175 -7.57 -3.81 13.92
N ASP A 176 -6.79 -4.81 14.28
CA ASP A 176 -6.58 -6.00 13.44
C ASP A 176 -7.87 -6.81 13.28
N ARG A 177 -8.69 -6.94 14.35
CA ARG A 177 -10.01 -7.58 14.28
C ARG A 177 -10.91 -6.86 13.27
N ARG A 178 -10.99 -5.54 13.33
CA ARG A 178 -11.78 -4.74 12.39
C ARG A 178 -11.21 -4.78 10.98
N ALA A 179 -9.89 -4.92 10.83
CA ALA A 179 -9.27 -5.14 9.53
C ALA A 179 -9.72 -6.48 8.91
N ILE A 180 -9.77 -7.56 9.70
CA ILE A 180 -10.29 -8.87 9.27
C ILE A 180 -11.79 -8.79 8.90
N GLU A 181 -12.59 -7.99 9.59
CA GLU A 181 -13.99 -7.76 9.21
C GLU A 181 -14.13 -7.04 7.85
N GLY A 182 -13.17 -6.20 7.49
CA GLY A 182 -13.12 -5.49 6.21
C GLY A 182 -12.54 -6.33 5.07
N ASP A 183 -11.59 -7.21 5.39
CA ASP A 183 -10.92 -8.12 4.48
C ASP A 183 -10.50 -9.40 5.22
N ALA A 184 -11.37 -10.41 5.18
CA ALA A 184 -11.13 -11.71 5.81
C ALA A 184 -9.99 -12.54 5.15
N GLU A 185 -9.46 -12.08 4.02
CA GLU A 185 -8.32 -12.67 3.33
C GLU A 185 -7.04 -11.87 3.51
N SER A 186 -7.04 -10.86 4.38
CA SER A 186 -5.86 -10.07 4.72
C SER A 186 -4.88 -10.90 5.56
N ARG A 187 -3.86 -11.43 4.90
CA ARG A 187 -2.77 -12.17 5.55
C ARG A 187 -2.09 -11.37 6.65
N ASP A 188 -1.83 -10.09 6.38
CA ASP A 188 -1.17 -9.19 7.33
C ASP A 188 -2.03 -8.95 8.57
N ALA A 189 -3.36 -8.79 8.42
CA ALA A 189 -4.25 -8.62 9.55
C ALA A 189 -4.26 -9.82 10.50
N HIS A 190 -4.35 -11.03 9.95
CA HIS A 190 -4.27 -12.27 10.73
C HIS A 190 -2.92 -12.44 11.44
N TYR A 191 -1.82 -12.12 10.76
CA TYR A 191 -0.49 -12.17 11.36
C TYR A 191 -0.31 -11.17 12.51
N GLU A 192 -0.69 -9.90 12.30
CA GLU A 192 -0.56 -8.87 13.34
C GLU A 192 -1.49 -9.18 14.54
N MET A 193 -2.71 -9.67 14.28
CA MET A 193 -3.61 -10.14 15.34
C MET A 193 -2.99 -11.28 16.14
N ALA A 194 -2.41 -12.30 15.47
CA ALA A 194 -1.72 -13.40 16.16
C ALA A 194 -0.57 -12.88 17.03
N LYS A 195 0.19 -11.92 16.54
CA LYS A 195 1.32 -11.29 17.24
C LYS A 195 0.84 -10.49 18.47
N GLY A 196 -0.24 -9.72 18.33
CA GLY A 196 -0.85 -9.00 19.44
C GLY A 196 -1.36 -9.92 20.54
N LEU A 197 -2.10 -10.98 20.16
CA LEU A 197 -2.61 -11.99 21.07
C LEU A 197 -1.47 -12.77 21.78
N ASP A 198 -0.38 -13.08 21.07
CA ASP A 198 0.81 -13.70 21.67
C ASP A 198 1.42 -12.82 22.77
N HIS A 199 1.49 -11.50 22.54
CA HIS A 199 1.97 -10.53 23.54
C HIS A 199 1.06 -10.40 24.75
N GLU A 200 -0.26 -10.49 24.56
CA GLU A 200 -1.24 -10.50 25.68
C GLU A 200 -1.31 -11.87 26.40
N GLY A 201 -0.59 -12.87 25.92
CA GLY A 201 -0.56 -14.21 26.50
C GLY A 201 -1.74 -15.09 26.10
N ASP A 202 -2.55 -14.66 25.16
CA ASP A 202 -3.68 -15.45 24.64
C ASP A 202 -3.22 -16.37 23.49
N PHE A 203 -2.34 -17.30 23.83
CA PHE A 203 -1.74 -18.22 22.87
C PHE A 203 -2.77 -19.12 22.17
N LYS A 204 -3.90 -19.43 22.85
CA LYS A 204 -4.95 -20.28 22.30
C LYS A 204 -5.65 -19.62 21.10
N ASN A 205 -5.86 -18.32 21.16
CA ASN A 205 -6.46 -17.57 20.08
C ASN A 205 -5.39 -17.07 19.07
N ALA A 206 -4.15 -16.89 19.49
CA ALA A 206 -3.06 -16.50 18.61
C ALA A 206 -2.71 -17.57 17.56
N ALA A 207 -2.68 -18.85 17.95
CA ALA A 207 -2.30 -19.93 17.04
C ALA A 207 -3.22 -20.06 15.82
N PRO A 208 -4.56 -20.09 15.94
CA PRO A 208 -5.46 -20.15 14.79
C PRO A 208 -5.30 -18.97 13.82
N GLU A 209 -5.04 -17.77 14.32
CA GLU A 209 -4.82 -16.58 13.48
C GLU A 209 -3.51 -16.71 12.68
N GLY A 210 -2.44 -17.16 13.30
CA GLY A 210 -1.18 -17.43 12.60
C GLY A 210 -1.31 -18.54 11.56
N GLU A 211 -2.03 -19.62 11.85
CA GLU A 211 -2.31 -20.69 10.88
C GLU A 211 -3.18 -20.18 9.73
N ARG A 212 -4.17 -19.35 10.02
CA ARG A 212 -5.00 -18.73 8.97
C ARG A 212 -4.14 -17.88 8.03
N ALA A 213 -3.21 -17.07 8.56
CA ALA A 213 -2.29 -16.28 7.76
C ALA A 213 -1.49 -17.13 6.76
N LEU A 214 -1.04 -18.34 7.15
CA LEU A 214 -0.32 -19.26 6.26
C LEU A 214 -1.16 -19.81 5.11
N THR A 215 -2.49 -19.84 5.23
CA THR A 215 -3.38 -20.32 4.15
C THR A 215 -3.67 -19.27 3.09
N LEU A 216 -3.29 -18.01 3.34
CA LEU A 216 -3.58 -16.87 2.49
C LEU A 216 -2.37 -16.54 1.58
N PRO A 217 -2.59 -15.89 0.42
CA PRO A 217 -1.51 -15.54 -0.50
C PRO A 217 -0.39 -14.72 0.17
N GLU A 218 0.86 -15.00 -0.16
CA GLU A 218 2.02 -14.27 0.37
C GLU A 218 2.14 -12.89 -0.29
N LEU A 219 1.38 -11.95 0.25
CA LEU A 219 1.38 -10.53 -0.13
C LEU A 219 1.71 -9.70 1.12
N GLY A 220 2.99 -9.40 1.37
CA GLY A 220 3.42 -8.68 2.58
C GLY A 220 4.18 -9.59 3.55
N THR A 221 3.53 -10.02 4.64
CA THR A 221 4.14 -10.89 5.65
C THR A 221 4.57 -12.23 5.05
N SER A 222 5.85 -12.61 5.21
CA SER A 222 6.40 -13.83 4.65
C SER A 222 6.02 -15.08 5.48
N ASP A 223 6.01 -16.26 4.82
CA ASP A 223 5.85 -17.55 5.51
C ASP A 223 6.86 -17.73 6.64
N ALA A 224 8.11 -17.29 6.43
CA ALA A 224 9.15 -17.38 7.44
C ALA A 224 8.77 -16.63 8.73
N GLN A 225 8.24 -15.42 8.63
CA GLN A 225 7.81 -14.62 9.79
C GLN A 225 6.69 -15.32 10.55
N ILE A 226 5.70 -15.88 9.85
CA ILE A 226 4.57 -16.56 10.46
C ILE A 226 5.01 -17.86 11.10
N HIS A 227 5.85 -18.67 10.45
CA HIS A 227 6.36 -19.90 11.03
C HIS A 227 7.20 -19.65 12.29
N PHE A 228 7.98 -18.56 12.32
CA PHE A 228 8.74 -18.19 13.52
C PHE A 228 7.79 -17.81 14.67
N LEU A 229 6.75 -17.02 14.40
CA LEU A 229 5.73 -16.66 15.39
C LEU A 229 5.02 -17.90 15.94
N LEU A 230 4.53 -18.78 15.05
CA LEU A 230 3.82 -20.00 15.44
C LEU A 230 4.69 -20.96 16.24
N ALA A 231 5.97 -21.10 15.89
CA ALA A 231 6.90 -21.90 16.69
C ALA A 231 6.96 -21.42 18.14
N ASN A 232 7.04 -20.11 18.36
CA ASN A 232 7.06 -19.54 19.70
C ASN A 232 5.72 -19.71 20.43
N ILE A 233 4.60 -19.52 19.75
CA ILE A 233 3.25 -19.71 20.31
C ILE A 233 3.06 -21.16 20.73
N TYR A 234 3.42 -22.15 19.90
CA TYR A 234 3.28 -23.56 20.23
C TYR A 234 4.20 -24.04 21.36
N LEU A 235 5.39 -23.43 21.52
CA LEU A 235 6.21 -23.65 22.71
C LEU A 235 5.49 -23.21 24.00
N LYS A 236 4.88 -22.03 23.99
CA LYS A 236 4.11 -21.49 25.12
C LYS A 236 2.85 -22.31 25.40
N LEU A 237 2.25 -22.91 24.37
CA LEU A 237 1.14 -23.87 24.49
C LEU A 237 1.57 -25.26 24.95
N LYS A 238 2.87 -25.50 25.17
CA LYS A 238 3.44 -26.82 25.54
C LYS A 238 3.17 -27.89 24.46
N GLN A 239 3.22 -27.50 23.18
CA GLN A 239 3.08 -28.38 22.02
C GLN A 239 4.40 -28.45 21.23
N PRO A 240 5.43 -29.12 21.75
CA PRO A 240 6.79 -29.06 21.21
C PRO A 240 6.93 -29.66 19.81
N ASP A 241 6.09 -30.63 19.44
CA ASP A 241 6.14 -31.25 18.11
C ASP A 241 5.69 -30.26 17.03
N LEU A 242 4.61 -29.50 17.27
CA LEU A 242 4.15 -28.45 16.38
C LEU A 242 5.18 -27.31 16.32
N ALA A 243 5.71 -26.89 17.46
CA ALA A 243 6.75 -25.87 17.51
C ALA A 243 7.98 -26.27 16.68
N LYS A 244 8.43 -27.52 16.79
CA LYS A 244 9.55 -28.05 16.00
C LYS A 244 9.23 -28.05 14.50
N ALA A 245 8.04 -28.50 14.12
CA ALA A 245 7.62 -28.52 12.72
C ALA A 245 7.64 -27.11 12.10
N HIS A 246 7.14 -26.09 12.83
CA HIS A 246 7.17 -24.71 12.36
C HIS A 246 8.60 -24.14 12.33
N LEU A 247 9.46 -24.49 13.28
CA LEU A 247 10.86 -24.07 13.27
C LEU A 247 11.64 -24.66 12.07
N GLU A 248 11.36 -25.88 11.68
CA GLU A 248 11.96 -26.49 10.48
C GLU A 248 11.51 -25.77 9.19
N LYS A 249 10.22 -25.46 9.08
CA LYS A 249 9.68 -24.68 7.95
C LYS A 249 10.25 -23.26 7.89
N PHE A 250 10.40 -22.60 9.05
CA PHE A 250 11.08 -21.30 9.13
C PHE A 250 12.51 -21.36 8.59
N LYS A 251 13.29 -22.37 8.99
CA LYS A 251 14.67 -22.55 8.52
C LYS A 251 14.72 -22.76 7.00
N ALA A 252 13.81 -23.59 6.47
CA ALA A 252 13.73 -23.84 5.02
C ALA A 252 13.38 -22.57 4.23
N ALA A 253 12.35 -21.82 4.66
CA ALA A 253 11.94 -20.57 4.00
C ALA A 253 13.04 -19.50 4.06
N SER A 254 13.74 -19.37 5.20
CA SER A 254 14.84 -18.40 5.36
C SER A 254 16.07 -18.69 4.50
N GLN A 255 16.28 -19.92 4.05
CA GLN A 255 17.38 -20.29 3.13
C GLN A 255 17.05 -19.95 1.68
N THR A 256 15.79 -20.00 1.30
CA THR A 256 15.33 -19.67 -0.06
C THR A 256 15.46 -18.18 -0.36
N THR A 257 15.25 -17.32 0.64
CA THR A 257 15.33 -15.84 0.50
C THR A 257 16.77 -15.30 0.38
N ARG A 258 17.80 -16.13 0.66
CA ARG A 258 19.23 -15.75 0.58
C ARG A 258 19.91 -16.11 -0.76
N ARG A 259 19.19 -16.70 -1.68
CA ARG A 259 19.66 -17.02 -3.04
C ARG A 259 19.06 -16.06 -4.06
#